data_a3a9eeedb04be54381c32bc2546ee78f
#
_entry.id   a3a9eeedb04be54381c32bc2546ee78f
#
_cell.length_a   1.000
_cell.length_b   1.000
_cell.length_c   1.000
_cell.angle_alpha   90.00
_cell.angle_beta   90.00
_cell.angle_gamma   90.00
#
_symmetry.space_group_name_H-M   'P 1'
#
loop_
_entity.id
_entity.type
_entity.pdbx_description
1 polymer ?
#
loop_
_entity_poly.entity_id
_entity_poly.type
_entity_poly.pdbx_seq_one_letter_code
_entity_poly.pdbx_strand_id
1 'polypeptide(L)'
;MKQMKKGTLKKVLKRIKRYRLFILFSLLCAVVSVALSLYLPILTGEAIDLLLGPGEVDFSGLWPILLQMGVLIGITALAQWIMNLCNNRVTYCVTRDMRQEAIARIEELPLSYLDAHGTGEIVSRVIADVDQFADGLLMGFTQFFTGVMTILGTLFFMFRVDVVISLVVVCLTPLSLFVAAFIAKRTYSRFREQSEIRGKQTAFVDEMIGNQKVVQAFGRETRAQEQFDEINDELQACSLKAIFYSSITNPATRFVNNLVYAAVCVIGAFSVLRRGISVGQISALLSYANQYTKPFNEISGVVTELQNALACAARVFELIEEEPETPDCPDAAVLQPDGSVSLSDVSFSYRPDRKLIEQFNLSVKPGQRVAIVGPTGCG
;
A
#
# COMPACT_ATOMS: atom_id res chain seq x y z
N MET A 1 17.29 6.85 -4.80
CA MET A 1 16.18 5.97 -4.33
C MET A 1 16.56 4.91 -3.27
N LYS A 2 17.68 4.18 -3.35
CA LYS A 2 18.03 3.14 -2.35
C LYS A 2 18.39 3.65 -0.93
N GLN A 3 18.95 4.85 -0.78
CA GLN A 3 19.36 5.40 0.54
C GLN A 3 18.20 6.01 1.35
N MET A 4 17.21 6.64 0.70
CA MET A 4 16.05 7.21 1.38
C MET A 4 15.20 6.11 2.08
N LYS A 5 15.07 4.93 1.47
CA LYS A 5 14.25 3.82 2.00
C LYS A 5 14.71 3.25 3.34
N LYS A 6 16.03 3.21 3.63
CA LYS A 6 16.55 2.63 4.89
C LYS A 6 16.29 3.51 6.12
N GLY A 7 16.34 4.83 5.98
CA GLY A 7 16.06 5.76 7.08
C GLY A 7 14.58 5.78 7.48
N THR A 8 13.69 5.84 6.50
CA THR A 8 12.23 5.87 6.69
C THR A 8 11.73 4.60 7.37
N LEU A 9 12.16 3.42 6.91
CA LEU A 9 11.78 2.15 7.53
C LEU A 9 12.18 2.10 9.01
N LYS A 10 13.38 2.59 9.37
CA LYS A 10 13.83 2.62 10.77
C LYS A 10 12.95 3.56 11.62
N LYS A 11 12.54 4.70 11.08
CA LYS A 11 11.63 5.65 11.75
C LYS A 11 10.25 5.02 11.98
N VAL A 12 9.69 4.40 10.94
CA VAL A 12 8.42 3.66 11.03
C VAL A 12 8.49 2.56 12.09
N LEU A 13 9.52 1.71 12.05
CA LEU A 13 9.71 0.64 13.03
C LEU A 13 9.88 1.17 14.46
N LYS A 14 10.54 2.32 14.65
CA LYS A 14 10.66 2.96 15.97
C LYS A 14 9.31 3.38 16.53
N ARG A 15 8.40 3.90 15.70
CA ARG A 15 7.03 4.29 16.12
C ARG A 15 6.17 3.06 16.42
N ILE A 16 6.22 2.06 15.57
CA ILE A 16 5.52 0.79 15.74
C ILE A 16 5.96 0.09 17.03
N LYS A 17 7.23 0.17 17.41
CA LYS A 17 7.77 -0.42 18.64
C LYS A 17 7.06 0.03 19.92
N ARG A 18 6.42 1.20 19.93
CA ARG A 18 5.59 1.68 21.04
C ARG A 18 4.41 0.74 21.31
N TYR A 19 3.92 0.06 20.27
CA TYR A 19 2.77 -0.85 20.31
C TYR A 19 3.18 -2.34 20.31
N ARG A 20 4.40 -2.66 20.75
CA ARG A 20 5.01 -4.00 20.69
C ARG A 20 4.14 -5.12 21.25
N LEU A 21 3.35 -4.88 22.30
CA LEU A 21 2.49 -5.90 22.88
C LEU A 21 1.36 -6.32 21.95
N PHE A 22 0.71 -5.35 21.28
CA PHE A 22 -0.32 -5.64 20.28
C PHE A 22 0.25 -6.38 19.08
N ILE A 23 1.46 -6.03 18.64
CA ILE A 23 2.14 -6.70 17.53
C ILE A 23 2.49 -8.13 17.92
N LEU A 24 3.06 -8.35 19.10
CA LEU A 24 3.40 -9.68 19.57
C LEU A 24 2.16 -10.57 19.68
N PHE A 25 1.06 -10.02 20.19
CA PHE A 25 -0.21 -10.73 20.30
C PHE A 25 -0.83 -11.02 18.93
N SER A 26 -0.81 -10.05 18.02
CA SER A 26 -1.21 -10.25 16.62
C SER A 26 -0.40 -11.34 15.94
N LEU A 27 0.92 -11.35 16.13
CA LEU A 27 1.83 -12.36 15.62
C LEU A 27 1.51 -13.76 16.14
N LEU A 28 1.25 -13.87 17.44
CA LEU A 28 0.85 -15.13 18.07
C LEU A 28 -0.48 -15.63 17.47
N CYS A 29 -1.48 -14.75 17.36
CA CYS A 29 -2.77 -15.08 16.75
C CYS A 29 -2.60 -15.49 15.27
N ALA A 30 -1.71 -14.85 14.52
CA ALA A 30 -1.41 -15.23 13.14
C ALA A 30 -0.83 -16.64 13.05
N VAL A 31 0.17 -16.97 13.89
CA VAL A 31 0.77 -18.31 13.93
C VAL A 31 -0.28 -19.35 14.28
N VAL A 32 -1.08 -19.11 15.31
CA VAL A 32 -2.16 -20.02 15.73
C VAL A 32 -3.19 -20.20 14.60
N SER A 33 -3.66 -19.10 14.01
CA SER A 33 -4.63 -19.14 12.91
C SER A 33 -4.11 -19.92 11.70
N VAL A 34 -2.86 -19.68 11.29
CA VAL A 34 -2.24 -20.41 10.17
C VAL A 34 -2.06 -21.89 10.51
N ALA A 35 -1.54 -22.22 11.70
CA ALA A 35 -1.34 -23.61 12.09
C ALA A 35 -2.66 -24.40 12.12
N LEU A 36 -3.73 -23.80 12.67
CA LEU A 36 -5.06 -24.44 12.71
C LEU A 36 -5.67 -24.57 11.32
N SER A 37 -5.55 -23.54 10.47
CA SER A 37 -6.05 -23.60 9.08
C SER A 37 -5.30 -24.62 8.22
N LEU A 38 -4.01 -24.85 8.48
CA LEU A 38 -3.22 -25.88 7.82
C LEU A 38 -3.48 -27.30 8.35
N TYR A 39 -4.06 -27.43 9.53
CA TYR A 39 -4.47 -28.74 10.05
C TYR A 39 -5.79 -29.22 9.46
N LEU A 40 -6.67 -28.31 9.00
CA LEU A 40 -7.96 -28.66 8.40
C LEU A 40 -7.87 -29.61 7.18
N PRO A 41 -6.93 -29.46 6.23
CA PRO A 41 -6.79 -30.41 5.13
C PRO A 41 -6.50 -31.85 5.58
N ILE A 42 -5.77 -32.06 6.69
CA ILE A 42 -5.52 -33.38 7.24
C ILE A 42 -6.83 -34.00 7.72
N LEU A 43 -7.61 -33.26 8.53
CA LEU A 43 -8.92 -33.75 8.99
C LEU A 43 -9.89 -34.00 7.84
N THR A 44 -9.85 -33.16 6.80
CA THR A 44 -10.64 -33.40 5.58
C THR A 44 -10.21 -34.71 4.91
N GLY A 45 -8.90 -34.99 4.85
CA GLY A 45 -8.39 -36.24 4.34
C GLY A 45 -8.84 -37.45 5.17
N GLU A 46 -8.73 -37.36 6.49
CA GLU A 46 -9.22 -38.43 7.39
C GLU A 46 -10.73 -38.68 7.24
N ALA A 47 -11.53 -37.61 7.08
CA ALA A 47 -12.94 -37.74 6.81
C ALA A 47 -13.24 -38.42 5.47
N ILE A 48 -12.43 -38.12 4.41
CA ILE A 48 -12.55 -38.79 3.12
C ILE A 48 -12.20 -40.26 3.21
N ASP A 49 -11.20 -40.63 3.99
CA ASP A 49 -10.75 -42.01 4.17
C ASP A 49 -11.80 -42.88 4.89
N LEU A 50 -12.79 -42.30 5.61
CA LEU A 50 -13.95 -43.01 6.19
C LEU A 50 -15.07 -43.22 5.21
N LEU A 51 -15.02 -42.66 4.00
CA LEU A 51 -16.00 -42.81 2.92
C LEU A 51 -15.54 -43.94 1.99
N LEU A 52 -15.61 -45.18 2.46
CA LEU A 52 -14.97 -46.36 1.82
C LEU A 52 -15.65 -46.87 0.55
N GLY A 53 -16.93 -46.54 0.31
CA GLY A 53 -17.66 -46.98 -0.86
C GLY A 53 -19.15 -46.62 -0.86
N PRO A 54 -19.87 -46.91 -1.96
CA PRO A 54 -21.30 -46.63 -2.03
C PRO A 54 -22.08 -47.48 -0.99
N GLY A 55 -22.61 -46.81 0.02
CA GLY A 55 -23.38 -47.44 1.10
C GLY A 55 -22.53 -47.87 2.32
N GLU A 56 -21.21 -47.77 2.28
CA GLU A 56 -20.31 -48.10 3.40
C GLU A 56 -19.69 -46.84 3.98
N VAL A 57 -20.49 -46.01 4.66
CA VAL A 57 -20.04 -44.79 5.32
C VAL A 57 -20.02 -45.02 6.83
N ASP A 58 -18.87 -44.87 7.46
CA ASP A 58 -18.76 -44.88 8.92
C ASP A 58 -19.15 -43.53 9.52
N PHE A 59 -20.44 -43.32 9.73
CA PHE A 59 -20.99 -42.12 10.37
C PHE A 59 -20.53 -41.96 11.83
N SER A 60 -20.20 -43.06 12.50
CA SER A 60 -19.76 -43.02 13.91
C SER A 60 -18.36 -42.45 14.04
N GLY A 61 -17.47 -42.76 13.10
CA GLY A 61 -16.12 -42.17 12.98
C GLY A 61 -16.14 -40.76 12.39
N LEU A 62 -17.05 -40.48 11.46
CA LEU A 62 -17.12 -39.17 10.75
C LEU A 62 -17.57 -38.03 11.66
N TRP A 63 -18.56 -38.28 12.53
CA TRP A 63 -19.15 -37.25 13.39
C TRP A 63 -18.14 -36.53 14.31
N PRO A 64 -17.23 -37.24 15.02
CA PRO A 64 -16.18 -36.60 15.83
C PRO A 64 -15.24 -35.70 15.01
N ILE A 65 -14.90 -36.14 13.78
CA ILE A 65 -14.00 -35.36 12.90
C ILE A 65 -14.71 -34.06 12.45
N LEU A 66 -15.97 -34.13 12.06
CA LEU A 66 -16.76 -32.95 11.70
C LEU A 66 -16.90 -31.96 12.86
N LEU A 67 -17.15 -32.49 14.07
CA LEU A 67 -17.20 -31.63 15.27
C LEU A 67 -15.83 -30.98 15.57
N GLN A 68 -14.75 -31.72 15.46
CA GLN A 68 -13.40 -31.21 15.61
C GLN A 68 -13.09 -30.13 14.56
N MET A 69 -13.43 -30.34 13.29
CA MET A 69 -13.30 -29.33 12.23
C MET A 69 -14.10 -28.08 12.57
N GLY A 70 -15.35 -28.21 13.03
CA GLY A 70 -16.19 -27.08 13.43
C GLY A 70 -15.56 -26.24 14.56
N VAL A 71 -15.03 -26.91 15.58
CA VAL A 71 -14.33 -26.23 16.69
C VAL A 71 -13.06 -25.52 16.20
N LEU A 72 -12.26 -26.19 15.36
CA LEU A 72 -11.04 -25.60 14.81
C LEU A 72 -11.33 -24.38 13.93
N ILE A 73 -12.36 -24.44 13.09
CA ILE A 73 -12.81 -23.30 12.28
C ILE A 73 -13.22 -22.14 13.19
N GLY A 74 -14.00 -22.42 14.25
CA GLY A 74 -14.40 -21.39 15.22
C GLY A 74 -13.21 -20.72 15.91
N ILE A 75 -12.24 -21.52 16.37
CA ILE A 75 -11.01 -20.99 17.01
C ILE A 75 -10.18 -20.18 16.00
N THR A 76 -10.05 -20.68 14.77
CA THR A 76 -9.32 -19.98 13.70
C THR A 76 -9.97 -18.63 13.36
N ALA A 77 -11.30 -18.60 13.22
CA ALA A 77 -12.04 -17.37 12.98
C ALA A 77 -11.88 -16.35 14.12
N LEU A 78 -11.94 -16.82 15.37
CA LEU A 78 -11.71 -15.98 16.55
C LEU A 78 -10.29 -15.43 16.59
N ALA A 79 -9.29 -16.28 16.34
CA ALA A 79 -7.89 -15.85 16.30
C ALA A 79 -7.64 -14.82 15.19
N GLN A 80 -8.23 -15.02 14.00
CA GLN A 80 -8.15 -14.08 12.89
C GLN A 80 -8.84 -12.74 13.21
N TRP A 81 -10.01 -12.80 13.85
CA TRP A 81 -10.73 -11.59 14.27
C TRP A 81 -9.90 -10.77 15.27
N ILE A 82 -9.36 -11.42 16.30
CA ILE A 82 -8.51 -10.78 17.30
C ILE A 82 -7.23 -10.20 16.65
N MET A 83 -6.59 -10.95 15.74
CA MET A 83 -5.44 -10.47 14.97
C MET A 83 -5.76 -9.18 14.22
N ASN A 84 -6.89 -9.14 13.51
CA ASN A 84 -7.32 -7.96 12.77
C ASN A 84 -7.61 -6.77 13.69
N LEU A 85 -8.22 -6.99 14.86
CA LEU A 85 -8.44 -5.94 15.86
C LEU A 85 -7.10 -5.34 16.34
N CYS A 86 -6.11 -6.19 16.61
CA CYS A 86 -4.77 -5.74 17.01
C CYS A 86 -4.07 -4.96 15.91
N ASN A 87 -4.10 -5.46 14.67
CA ASN A 87 -3.50 -4.80 13.51
C ASN A 87 -4.15 -3.43 13.23
N ASN A 88 -5.47 -3.36 13.24
CA ASN A 88 -6.22 -2.12 13.10
C ASN A 88 -5.85 -1.12 14.21
N ARG A 89 -5.80 -1.60 15.47
CA ARG A 89 -5.43 -0.74 16.61
C ARG A 89 -4.04 -0.15 16.45
N VAL A 90 -3.04 -0.96 16.07
CA VAL A 90 -1.67 -0.50 15.84
C VAL A 90 -1.63 0.51 14.69
N THR A 91 -2.22 0.17 13.55
CA THR A 91 -2.21 1.03 12.36
C THR A 91 -2.84 2.38 12.64
N TYR A 92 -4.07 2.42 13.16
CA TYR A 92 -4.75 3.69 13.40
C TYR A 92 -4.15 4.52 14.54
N CYS A 93 -3.54 3.89 15.55
CA CYS A 93 -2.82 4.63 16.56
C CYS A 93 -1.54 5.28 16.00
N VAL A 94 -0.76 4.55 15.20
CA VAL A 94 0.44 5.10 14.55
C VAL A 94 0.07 6.24 13.58
N THR A 95 -0.98 6.05 12.80
CA THR A 95 -1.51 7.05 11.86
C THR A 95 -1.97 8.32 12.57
N ARG A 96 -2.74 8.16 13.66
CA ARG A 96 -3.17 9.28 14.50
C ARG A 96 -1.97 10.06 15.04
N ASP A 97 -0.99 9.36 15.61
CA ASP A 97 0.19 9.99 16.18
C ASP A 97 0.98 10.77 15.11
N MET A 98 1.10 10.21 13.89
CA MET A 98 1.74 10.89 12.76
C MET A 98 0.99 12.14 12.31
N ARG A 99 -0.36 12.10 12.25
CA ARG A 99 -1.17 13.28 11.91
C ARG A 99 -1.03 14.37 12.96
N GLN A 100 -1.07 14.00 14.24
CA GLN A 100 -0.91 14.97 15.33
C GLN A 100 0.44 15.66 15.28
N GLU A 101 1.52 14.91 15.05
CA GLU A 101 2.86 15.47 14.93
C GLU A 101 2.99 16.35 13.67
N ALA A 102 2.39 15.95 12.54
CA ALA A 102 2.41 16.73 11.32
C ALA A 102 1.66 18.07 11.48
N ILE A 103 0.48 18.06 12.09
CA ILE A 103 -0.29 19.30 12.36
C ILE A 103 0.46 20.19 13.34
N ALA A 104 0.97 19.64 14.45
CA ALA A 104 1.74 20.41 15.41
C ALA A 104 2.97 21.07 14.77
N ARG A 105 3.64 20.35 13.83
CA ARG A 105 4.76 20.91 13.09
C ARG A 105 4.35 22.03 12.14
N ILE A 106 3.22 21.90 11.44
CA ILE A 106 2.71 22.94 10.53
C ILE A 106 2.49 24.27 11.28
N GLU A 107 1.97 24.20 12.53
CA GLU A 107 1.76 25.39 13.37
C GLU A 107 3.06 26.09 13.79
N GLU A 108 4.19 25.36 13.77
CA GLU A 108 5.52 25.87 14.14
C GLU A 108 6.38 26.24 12.93
N LEU A 109 5.93 26.01 11.69
CA LEU A 109 6.71 26.26 10.49
C LEU A 109 6.78 27.75 10.15
N PRO A 110 7.93 28.24 9.63
CA PRO A 110 8.04 29.60 9.15
C PRO A 110 7.15 29.84 7.94
N LEU A 111 6.59 31.05 7.81
CA LEU A 111 5.71 31.42 6.69
C LEU A 111 6.38 31.21 5.32
N SER A 112 7.69 31.36 5.24
CA SER A 112 8.48 31.06 4.00
C SER A 112 8.32 29.63 3.51
N TYR A 113 8.14 28.67 4.40
CA TYR A 113 7.86 27.28 4.03
C TYR A 113 6.47 27.14 3.42
N LEU A 114 5.47 27.78 4.02
CA LEU A 114 4.08 27.75 3.55
C LEU A 114 3.93 28.46 2.19
N ASP A 115 4.66 29.55 1.97
CA ASP A 115 4.68 30.26 0.69
C ASP A 115 5.40 29.47 -0.43
N ALA A 116 6.41 28.66 -0.06
CA ALA A 116 7.16 27.83 -1.01
C ALA A 116 6.40 26.55 -1.40
N HIS A 117 5.44 26.09 -0.58
CA HIS A 117 4.68 24.86 -0.79
C HIS A 117 3.19 25.17 -0.92
N GLY A 118 2.58 24.72 -2.01
CA GLY A 118 1.13 24.92 -2.22
C GLY A 118 0.31 24.30 -1.08
N THR A 119 -0.73 24.99 -0.60
CA THR A 119 -1.61 24.50 0.46
C THR A 119 -2.17 23.10 0.16
N GLY A 120 -2.51 22.83 -1.11
CA GLY A 120 -2.99 21.51 -1.54
C GLY A 120 -1.94 20.40 -1.38
N GLU A 121 -0.65 20.71 -1.53
CA GLU A 121 0.44 19.76 -1.30
C GLU A 121 0.54 19.40 0.18
N ILE A 122 0.53 20.40 1.06
CA ILE A 122 0.61 20.19 2.52
C ILE A 122 -0.59 19.38 3.01
N VAL A 123 -1.81 19.73 2.57
CA VAL A 123 -3.03 18.98 2.90
C VAL A 123 -2.95 17.54 2.39
N SER A 124 -2.46 17.33 1.16
CA SER A 124 -2.27 15.99 0.61
C SER A 124 -1.29 15.15 1.44
N ARG A 125 -0.21 15.73 1.94
CA ARG A 125 0.76 15.03 2.81
C ARG A 125 0.13 14.58 4.13
N VAL A 126 -0.71 15.41 4.75
CA VAL A 126 -1.35 15.10 6.05
C VAL A 126 -2.52 14.13 5.92
N ILE A 127 -3.26 14.19 4.82
CA ILE A 127 -4.45 13.35 4.60
C ILE A 127 -4.09 12.15 3.74
N ALA A 128 -3.85 12.36 2.43
CA ALA A 128 -3.72 11.26 1.47
C ALA A 128 -2.48 10.39 1.71
N ASP A 129 -1.31 10.99 2.00
CA ASP A 129 -0.10 10.22 2.24
C ASP A 129 -0.16 9.43 3.54
N VAL A 130 -0.80 9.97 4.58
CA VAL A 130 -0.97 9.26 5.85
C VAL A 130 -1.99 8.12 5.71
N ASP A 131 -3.06 8.29 4.92
CA ASP A 131 -4.01 7.21 4.62
C ASP A 131 -3.36 6.10 3.80
N GLN A 132 -2.63 6.43 2.75
CA GLN A 132 -1.89 5.45 1.94
C GLN A 132 -0.83 4.70 2.78
N PHE A 133 -0.19 5.39 3.72
CA PHE A 133 0.70 4.75 4.68
C PHE A 133 -0.04 3.77 5.59
N ALA A 134 -1.23 4.13 6.09
CA ALA A 134 -2.06 3.26 6.92
C ALA A 134 -2.46 1.98 6.19
N ASP A 135 -2.93 2.10 4.94
CA ASP A 135 -3.34 0.96 4.12
C ASP A 135 -2.19 0.00 3.84
N GLY A 136 -1.03 0.53 3.46
CA GLY A 136 0.14 -0.31 3.23
C GLY A 136 0.71 -0.95 4.50
N LEU A 137 0.61 -0.27 5.65
CA LEU A 137 1.01 -0.83 6.93
C LEU A 137 0.07 -1.98 7.35
N LEU A 138 -1.23 -1.80 7.18
CA LEU A 138 -2.24 -2.81 7.46
C LEU A 138 -2.07 -4.05 6.57
N MET A 139 -1.85 -3.85 5.26
CA MET A 139 -1.53 -4.95 4.33
C MET A 139 -0.23 -5.66 4.70
N GLY A 140 0.80 -4.90 5.10
CA GLY A 140 2.06 -5.47 5.54
C GLY A 140 1.92 -6.39 6.75
N PHE A 141 1.15 -5.99 7.76
CA PHE A 141 0.94 -6.83 8.94
C PHE A 141 0.03 -8.03 8.65
N THR A 142 -1.08 -7.83 7.94
CA THR A 142 -2.06 -8.91 7.74
C THR A 142 -1.65 -9.88 6.63
N GLN A 143 -1.24 -9.41 5.48
CA GLN A 143 -1.04 -10.28 4.32
C GLN A 143 0.41 -10.77 4.16
N PHE A 144 1.40 -9.88 4.36
CA PHE A 144 2.79 -10.29 4.19
C PHE A 144 3.21 -11.32 5.24
N PHE A 145 2.89 -11.03 6.52
CA PHE A 145 3.29 -11.91 7.62
C PHE A 145 2.54 -13.25 7.59
N THR A 146 1.22 -13.22 7.43
CA THR A 146 0.43 -14.45 7.29
C THR A 146 0.80 -15.25 6.05
N GLY A 147 1.09 -14.58 4.93
CA GLY A 147 1.55 -15.22 3.70
C GLY A 147 2.87 -15.96 3.86
N VAL A 148 3.87 -15.33 4.50
CA VAL A 148 5.15 -16.00 4.80
C VAL A 148 4.94 -17.20 5.73
N MET A 149 4.15 -17.05 6.79
CA MET A 149 3.84 -18.13 7.72
C MET A 149 3.06 -19.27 7.04
N THR A 150 2.15 -18.95 6.13
CA THR A 150 1.42 -19.95 5.34
C THR A 150 2.37 -20.74 4.44
N ILE A 151 3.31 -20.08 3.74
CA ILE A 151 4.30 -20.78 2.90
C ILE A 151 5.12 -21.75 3.75
N LEU A 152 5.70 -21.26 4.85
CA LEU A 152 6.55 -22.10 5.72
C LEU A 152 5.77 -23.26 6.36
N GLY A 153 4.58 -22.95 6.88
CA GLY A 153 3.71 -23.96 7.48
C GLY A 153 3.23 -24.99 6.47
N THR A 154 2.80 -24.56 5.28
CA THR A 154 2.38 -25.47 4.21
C THR A 154 3.49 -26.40 3.79
N LEU A 155 4.72 -25.91 3.62
CA LEU A 155 5.87 -26.74 3.33
C LEU A 155 6.09 -27.78 4.42
N PHE A 156 6.05 -27.37 5.68
CA PHE A 156 6.21 -28.28 6.81
C PHE A 156 5.17 -29.41 6.80
N PHE A 157 3.89 -29.07 6.64
CA PHE A 157 2.82 -30.06 6.60
C PHE A 157 2.87 -30.96 5.36
N MET A 158 3.18 -30.42 4.18
CA MET A 158 3.37 -31.20 2.95
C MET A 158 4.47 -32.26 3.08
N PHE A 159 5.64 -31.84 3.58
CA PHE A 159 6.76 -32.78 3.77
C PHE A 159 6.48 -33.87 4.83
N ARG A 160 5.57 -33.58 5.76
CA ARG A 160 5.12 -34.60 6.74
C ARG A 160 4.18 -35.65 6.14
N VAL A 161 3.43 -35.28 5.09
CA VAL A 161 2.49 -36.20 4.43
C VAL A 161 3.21 -37.05 3.38
N ASP A 162 3.86 -36.47 2.38
CA ASP A 162 4.68 -37.17 1.39
C ASP A 162 5.78 -36.25 0.82
N VAL A 163 7.02 -36.72 0.91
CA VAL A 163 8.20 -35.95 0.48
C VAL A 163 8.26 -35.80 -1.03
N VAL A 164 7.88 -36.84 -1.78
CA VAL A 164 8.04 -36.86 -3.25
C VAL A 164 7.04 -35.89 -3.90
N ILE A 165 5.77 -35.97 -3.50
CA ILE A 165 4.74 -35.07 -4.01
C ILE A 165 5.04 -33.62 -3.61
N SER A 166 5.50 -33.39 -2.38
CA SER A 166 5.91 -32.07 -1.88
C SER A 166 7.04 -31.48 -2.72
N LEU A 167 8.03 -32.27 -3.07
CA LEU A 167 9.16 -31.84 -3.91
C LEU A 167 8.70 -31.48 -5.32
N VAL A 168 7.76 -32.22 -5.89
CA VAL A 168 7.15 -31.90 -7.19
C VAL A 168 6.43 -30.54 -7.14
N VAL A 169 5.62 -30.29 -6.10
CA VAL A 169 4.93 -28.99 -5.93
C VAL A 169 5.95 -27.86 -5.82
N VAL A 170 6.98 -28.03 -4.98
CA VAL A 170 8.03 -27.01 -4.78
C VAL A 170 8.80 -26.72 -6.08
N CYS A 171 9.12 -27.76 -6.87
CA CYS A 171 9.81 -27.59 -8.15
C CYS A 171 8.95 -26.95 -9.25
N LEU A 172 7.64 -27.21 -9.25
CA LEU A 172 6.74 -26.67 -10.27
C LEU A 172 6.22 -25.26 -9.96
N THR A 173 6.13 -24.88 -8.68
CA THR A 173 5.64 -23.56 -8.27
C THR A 173 6.46 -22.39 -8.86
N PRO A 174 7.80 -22.43 -8.94
CA PRO A 174 8.56 -21.37 -9.60
C PRO A 174 8.17 -21.11 -11.04
N LEU A 175 7.61 -22.11 -11.75
CA LEU A 175 7.12 -21.94 -13.11
C LEU A 175 5.96 -20.93 -13.16
N SER A 176 5.04 -20.98 -12.20
CA SER A 176 3.92 -20.00 -12.11
C SER A 176 4.43 -18.60 -11.82
N LEU A 177 5.45 -18.47 -10.96
CA LEU A 177 6.10 -17.19 -10.67
C LEU A 177 6.81 -16.62 -11.90
N PHE A 178 7.50 -17.47 -12.66
CA PHE A 178 8.17 -17.04 -13.88
C PHE A 178 7.17 -16.53 -14.93
N VAL A 179 6.06 -17.25 -15.13
CA VAL A 179 4.99 -16.83 -16.04
C VAL A 179 4.36 -15.51 -15.56
N ALA A 180 4.05 -15.39 -14.27
CA ALA A 180 3.50 -14.16 -13.70
C ALA A 180 4.47 -12.98 -13.85
N ALA A 181 5.76 -13.15 -13.58
CA ALA A 181 6.78 -12.12 -13.71
C ALA A 181 6.98 -11.69 -15.17
N PHE A 182 6.94 -12.64 -16.11
CA PHE A 182 7.05 -12.34 -17.55
C PHE A 182 5.87 -11.48 -18.05
N ILE A 183 4.64 -11.85 -17.65
CA ILE A 183 3.43 -11.09 -18.03
C ILE A 183 3.46 -9.71 -17.34
N ALA A 184 3.78 -9.65 -16.04
CA ALA A 184 3.84 -8.42 -15.28
C ALA A 184 4.82 -7.40 -15.90
N LYS A 185 5.97 -7.83 -16.38
CA LYS A 185 6.93 -6.96 -17.07
C LYS A 185 6.35 -6.35 -18.35
N ARG A 186 5.59 -7.11 -19.13
CA ARG A 186 4.91 -6.62 -20.34
C ARG A 186 3.75 -5.68 -20.00
N THR A 187 2.97 -6.04 -19.00
CA THR A 187 1.86 -5.24 -18.48
C THR A 187 2.34 -3.89 -17.97
N TYR A 188 3.42 -3.84 -17.19
CA TYR A 188 3.99 -2.60 -16.67
C TYR A 188 4.36 -1.60 -17.75
N SER A 189 5.00 -2.05 -18.84
CA SER A 189 5.33 -1.18 -19.96
C SER A 189 4.10 -0.54 -20.62
N ARG A 190 3.00 -1.31 -20.74
CA ARG A 190 1.74 -0.82 -21.33
C ARG A 190 0.99 0.14 -20.40
N PHE A 191 0.97 -0.13 -19.12
CA PHE A 191 0.38 0.82 -18.14
C PHE A 191 1.16 2.12 -18.05
N ARG A 192 2.47 2.08 -18.19
CA ARG A 192 3.29 3.30 -18.24
C ARG A 192 2.94 4.16 -19.46
N GLU A 193 2.86 3.55 -20.65
CA GLU A 193 2.45 4.21 -21.89
C GLU A 193 1.05 4.83 -21.75
N GLN A 194 0.09 4.07 -21.21
CA GLN A 194 -1.26 4.56 -20.88
C GLN A 194 -1.24 5.75 -19.92
N SER A 195 -0.39 5.70 -18.88
CA SER A 195 -0.28 6.78 -17.89
C SER A 195 0.28 8.06 -18.52
N GLU A 196 1.24 7.95 -19.43
CA GLU A 196 1.83 9.09 -20.14
C GLU A 196 0.78 9.77 -21.05
N ILE A 197 -0.02 8.97 -21.79
CA ILE A 197 -1.09 9.52 -22.64
C ILE A 197 -2.23 10.11 -21.82
N ARG A 198 -2.61 9.46 -20.70
CA ARG A 198 -3.60 10.00 -19.75
C ARG A 198 -3.15 11.33 -19.17
N GLY A 199 -1.84 11.48 -18.89
CA GLY A 199 -1.28 12.75 -18.44
C GLY A 199 -1.44 13.86 -19.51
N LYS A 200 -1.22 13.56 -20.80
CA LYS A 200 -1.45 14.49 -21.89
C LYS A 200 -2.93 14.88 -21.99
N GLN A 201 -3.85 13.91 -21.89
CA GLN A 201 -5.29 14.17 -21.92
C GLN A 201 -5.71 15.09 -20.76
N THR A 202 -5.24 14.79 -19.55
CA THR A 202 -5.56 15.62 -18.36
C THR A 202 -5.05 17.04 -18.52
N ALA A 203 -3.80 17.23 -18.98
CA ALA A 203 -3.24 18.55 -19.22
C ALA A 203 -4.01 19.33 -20.29
N PHE A 204 -4.43 18.66 -21.37
CA PHE A 204 -5.25 19.27 -22.41
C PHE A 204 -6.64 19.71 -21.89
N VAL A 205 -7.30 18.85 -21.12
CA VAL A 205 -8.60 19.18 -20.50
C VAL A 205 -8.48 20.35 -19.53
N ASP A 206 -7.44 20.38 -18.70
CA ASP A 206 -7.18 21.47 -17.76
C ASP A 206 -6.94 22.80 -18.51
N GLU A 207 -6.14 22.78 -19.59
CA GLU A 207 -5.91 23.92 -20.45
C GLU A 207 -7.19 24.44 -21.11
N MET A 208 -8.02 23.53 -21.65
CA MET A 208 -9.27 23.91 -22.34
C MET A 208 -10.30 24.46 -21.36
N ILE A 209 -10.46 23.86 -20.17
CA ILE A 209 -11.38 24.37 -19.14
C ILE A 209 -10.90 25.72 -18.60
N GLY A 210 -9.59 25.84 -18.30
CA GLY A 210 -9.01 27.08 -17.80
C GLY A 210 -9.12 28.25 -18.77
N ASN A 211 -9.07 27.97 -20.08
CA ASN A 211 -9.15 28.97 -21.15
C ASN A 211 -10.49 28.94 -21.96
N GLN A 212 -11.55 28.33 -21.39
CA GLN A 212 -12.82 28.15 -22.13
C GLN A 212 -13.35 29.43 -22.76
N LYS A 213 -13.28 30.56 -22.05
CA LYS A 213 -13.71 31.87 -22.56
C LYS A 213 -12.93 32.30 -23.80
N VAL A 214 -11.64 31.99 -23.87
CA VAL A 214 -10.78 32.31 -24.99
C VAL A 214 -11.14 31.40 -26.19
N VAL A 215 -11.31 30.10 -25.94
CA VAL A 215 -11.70 29.12 -26.98
C VAL A 215 -13.00 29.57 -27.66
N GLN A 216 -14.03 29.96 -26.86
CA GLN A 216 -15.31 30.46 -27.37
C GLN A 216 -15.16 31.78 -28.10
N ALA A 217 -14.39 32.76 -27.56
CA ALA A 217 -14.21 34.05 -28.19
C ALA A 217 -13.56 33.97 -29.59
N PHE A 218 -12.75 32.92 -29.82
CA PHE A 218 -12.08 32.67 -31.12
C PHE A 218 -12.78 31.62 -31.98
N GLY A 219 -13.94 31.07 -31.56
CA GLY A 219 -14.70 30.05 -32.30
C GLY A 219 -13.89 28.77 -32.58
N ARG A 220 -13.05 28.33 -31.61
CA ARG A 220 -12.13 27.20 -31.75
C ARG A 220 -12.63 25.91 -31.16
N GLU A 221 -13.92 25.81 -30.81
CA GLU A 221 -14.50 24.64 -30.12
C GLU A 221 -14.35 23.36 -30.95
N THR A 222 -14.62 23.41 -32.26
CA THR A 222 -14.49 22.24 -33.14
C THR A 222 -13.06 21.72 -33.20
N ARG A 223 -12.09 22.63 -33.26
CA ARG A 223 -10.67 22.24 -33.30
C ARG A 223 -10.19 21.65 -31.95
N ALA A 224 -10.68 22.20 -30.84
CA ALA A 224 -10.42 21.66 -29.53
C ALA A 224 -11.02 20.26 -29.36
N GLN A 225 -12.22 20.05 -29.91
CA GLN A 225 -12.87 18.74 -29.93
C GLN A 225 -12.06 17.72 -30.76
N GLU A 226 -11.64 18.09 -31.95
CA GLU A 226 -10.83 17.22 -32.82
C GLU A 226 -9.52 16.81 -32.14
N GLN A 227 -8.84 17.74 -31.47
CA GLN A 227 -7.61 17.43 -30.75
C GLN A 227 -7.85 16.53 -29.53
N PHE A 228 -8.97 16.74 -28.81
CA PHE A 228 -9.35 15.87 -27.71
C PHE A 228 -9.63 14.45 -28.21
N ASP A 229 -10.38 14.31 -29.32
CA ASP A 229 -10.75 13.02 -29.89
C ASP A 229 -9.50 12.24 -30.33
N GLU A 230 -8.50 12.91 -30.91
CA GLU A 230 -7.24 12.31 -31.30
C GLU A 230 -6.47 11.73 -30.10
N ILE A 231 -6.35 12.51 -29.00
CA ILE A 231 -5.72 12.07 -27.76
C ILE A 231 -6.51 10.93 -27.11
N ASN A 232 -7.85 11.02 -27.15
CA ASN A 232 -8.74 10.03 -26.56
C ASN A 232 -8.69 8.70 -27.29
N ASP A 233 -8.61 8.71 -28.62
CA ASP A 233 -8.44 7.51 -29.44
C ASP A 233 -7.09 6.83 -29.18
N GLU A 234 -6.01 7.63 -29.04
CA GLU A 234 -4.70 7.12 -28.65
C GLU A 234 -4.77 6.46 -27.26
N LEU A 235 -5.45 7.11 -26.29
CA LEU A 235 -5.64 6.58 -24.96
C LEU A 235 -6.47 5.30 -24.95
N GLN A 236 -7.53 5.23 -25.78
CA GLN A 236 -8.36 4.05 -25.92
C GLN A 236 -7.53 2.86 -26.44
N ALA A 237 -6.76 3.06 -27.51
CA ALA A 237 -5.94 2.01 -28.10
C ALA A 237 -4.87 1.48 -27.11
N CYS A 238 -4.23 2.37 -26.38
CA CYS A 238 -3.27 2.02 -25.31
C CYS A 238 -3.93 1.29 -24.15
N SER A 239 -5.10 1.78 -23.71
CA SER A 239 -5.85 1.21 -22.59
C SER A 239 -6.32 -0.20 -22.88
N LEU A 240 -6.84 -0.46 -24.09
CA LEU A 240 -7.22 -1.81 -24.53
C LEU A 240 -6.05 -2.79 -24.45
N LYS A 241 -4.86 -2.39 -24.92
CA LYS A 241 -3.66 -3.22 -24.84
C LYS A 241 -3.22 -3.46 -23.39
N ALA A 242 -3.23 -2.42 -22.55
CA ALA A 242 -2.85 -2.52 -21.14
C ALA A 242 -3.79 -3.46 -20.37
N ILE A 243 -5.11 -3.31 -20.55
CA ILE A 243 -6.15 -4.15 -19.94
C ILE A 243 -6.04 -5.59 -20.43
N PHE A 244 -5.82 -5.80 -21.73
CA PHE A 244 -5.67 -7.14 -22.29
C PHE A 244 -4.50 -7.90 -21.65
N TYR A 245 -3.30 -7.30 -21.57
CA TYR A 245 -2.15 -7.93 -20.92
C TYR A 245 -2.37 -8.15 -19.42
N SER A 246 -3.02 -7.21 -18.75
CA SER A 246 -3.37 -7.35 -17.33
C SER A 246 -4.35 -8.50 -17.10
N SER A 247 -5.37 -8.61 -17.95
CA SER A 247 -6.42 -9.64 -17.84
C SER A 247 -5.91 -11.06 -18.10
N ILE A 248 -4.86 -11.22 -18.89
CA ILE A 248 -4.24 -12.54 -19.15
C ILE A 248 -3.49 -13.07 -17.91
N THR A 249 -3.07 -12.21 -17.00
CA THR A 249 -2.26 -12.64 -15.83
C THR A 249 -2.97 -13.70 -15.00
N ASN A 250 -4.23 -13.48 -14.65
CA ASN A 250 -5.01 -14.42 -13.84
C ASN A 250 -5.30 -15.76 -14.54
N PRO A 251 -5.79 -15.79 -15.79
CA PRO A 251 -5.97 -17.05 -16.52
C PRO A 251 -4.65 -17.83 -16.72
N ALA A 252 -3.55 -17.15 -17.03
CA ALA A 252 -2.26 -17.79 -17.23
C ALA A 252 -1.70 -18.42 -15.95
N THR A 253 -1.76 -17.71 -14.84
CA THR A 253 -1.33 -18.25 -13.53
C THR A 253 -2.23 -19.39 -13.07
N ARG A 254 -3.55 -19.28 -13.28
CA ARG A 254 -4.49 -20.38 -12.99
C ARG A 254 -4.22 -21.61 -13.84
N PHE A 255 -3.90 -21.43 -15.13
CA PHE A 255 -3.54 -22.54 -16.02
C PHE A 255 -2.32 -23.30 -15.50
N VAL A 256 -1.26 -22.58 -15.13
CA VAL A 256 -0.05 -23.21 -14.56
C VAL A 256 -0.36 -23.89 -13.22
N ASN A 257 -1.14 -23.27 -12.35
CA ASN A 257 -1.53 -23.87 -11.08
C ASN A 257 -2.36 -25.14 -11.27
N ASN A 258 -3.28 -25.17 -12.27
CA ASN A 258 -4.03 -26.36 -12.60
C ASN A 258 -3.13 -27.46 -13.20
N LEU A 259 -2.06 -27.10 -13.92
CA LEU A 259 -1.07 -28.07 -14.38
C LEU A 259 -0.31 -28.71 -13.21
N VAL A 260 0.09 -27.89 -12.22
CA VAL A 260 0.67 -28.39 -10.96
C VAL A 260 -0.30 -29.33 -10.24
N TYR A 261 -1.57 -28.93 -10.16
CA TYR A 261 -2.63 -29.73 -9.54
C TYR A 261 -2.82 -31.09 -10.27
N ALA A 262 -2.85 -31.09 -11.61
CA ALA A 262 -2.91 -32.29 -12.40
C ALA A 262 -1.70 -33.21 -12.21
N ALA A 263 -0.49 -32.63 -12.13
CA ALA A 263 0.71 -33.40 -11.85
C ALA A 263 0.68 -34.05 -10.47
N VAL A 264 0.20 -33.33 -9.43
CA VAL A 264 0.01 -33.87 -8.08
C VAL A 264 -1.02 -34.99 -8.10
N CYS A 265 -2.15 -34.86 -8.83
CA CYS A 265 -3.15 -35.92 -8.97
C CYS A 265 -2.56 -37.19 -9.60
N VAL A 266 -1.84 -37.04 -10.71
CA VAL A 266 -1.25 -38.20 -11.42
C VAL A 266 -0.21 -38.89 -10.55
N ILE A 267 0.74 -38.14 -10.00
CA ILE A 267 1.78 -38.71 -9.13
C ILE A 267 1.18 -39.28 -7.84
N GLY A 268 0.18 -38.60 -7.28
CA GLY A 268 -0.59 -39.08 -6.13
C GLY A 268 -1.27 -40.42 -6.41
N ALA A 269 -1.98 -40.55 -7.55
CA ALA A 269 -2.59 -41.81 -7.94
C ALA A 269 -1.58 -42.96 -8.09
N PHE A 270 -0.41 -42.70 -8.68
CA PHE A 270 0.67 -43.68 -8.71
C PHE A 270 1.23 -44.02 -7.33
N SER A 271 1.24 -43.04 -6.41
CA SER A 271 1.71 -43.22 -5.05
C SER A 271 0.72 -44.05 -4.19
N VAL A 272 -0.59 -43.92 -4.42
CA VAL A 272 -1.59 -44.83 -3.82
C VAL A 272 -1.32 -46.29 -4.20
N LEU A 273 -1.11 -46.52 -5.51
CA LEU A 273 -0.90 -47.88 -6.00
C LEU A 273 0.43 -48.52 -5.56
N ARG A 274 1.48 -47.73 -5.38
CA ARG A 274 2.83 -48.23 -5.11
C ARG A 274 3.27 -48.09 -3.66
N ARG A 275 2.81 -47.08 -2.93
CA ARG A 275 3.31 -46.69 -1.61
C ARG A 275 2.26 -46.74 -0.51
N GLY A 276 1.00 -47.03 -0.83
CA GLY A 276 -0.08 -47.15 0.15
C GLY A 276 -0.51 -45.83 0.78
N ILE A 277 -0.33 -44.71 0.07
CA ILE A 277 -0.86 -43.40 0.49
C ILE A 277 -2.37 -43.46 0.35
N SER A 278 -3.13 -42.93 1.33
CA SER A 278 -4.57 -42.88 1.27
C SER A 278 -5.11 -41.82 0.29
N VAL A 279 -6.36 -41.97 -0.14
CA VAL A 279 -7.06 -40.97 -0.98
C VAL A 279 -7.21 -39.65 -0.23
N GLY A 280 -7.48 -39.72 1.07
CA GLY A 280 -7.55 -38.56 1.94
C GLY A 280 -6.24 -37.78 2.03
N GLN A 281 -5.09 -38.50 2.10
CA GLN A 281 -3.78 -37.85 2.08
C GLN A 281 -3.49 -37.13 0.76
N ILE A 282 -3.93 -37.65 -0.38
CA ILE A 282 -3.83 -36.94 -1.67
C ILE A 282 -4.69 -35.68 -1.65
N SER A 283 -5.92 -35.78 -1.13
CA SER A 283 -6.82 -34.62 -1.00
C SER A 283 -6.20 -33.51 -0.14
N ALA A 284 -5.55 -33.88 0.97
CA ALA A 284 -4.80 -32.95 1.81
C ALA A 284 -3.63 -32.30 1.06
N LEU A 285 -2.84 -33.06 0.30
CA LEU A 285 -1.73 -32.57 -0.51
C LEU A 285 -2.18 -31.62 -1.61
N LEU A 286 -3.31 -31.91 -2.27
CA LEU A 286 -3.92 -31.00 -3.26
C LEU A 286 -4.35 -29.66 -2.63
N SER A 287 -4.94 -29.71 -1.43
CA SER A 287 -5.31 -28.53 -0.67
C SER A 287 -4.07 -27.71 -0.29
N TYR A 288 -3.00 -28.37 0.14
CA TYR A 288 -1.73 -27.71 0.44
C TYR A 288 -1.08 -27.10 -0.79
N ALA A 289 -1.11 -27.77 -1.95
CA ALA A 289 -0.58 -27.21 -3.20
C ALA A 289 -1.25 -25.87 -3.55
N ASN A 290 -2.59 -25.78 -3.38
CA ASN A 290 -3.32 -24.54 -3.57
C ASN A 290 -2.94 -23.47 -2.51
N GLN A 291 -2.88 -23.85 -1.24
CA GLN A 291 -2.52 -22.93 -0.15
C GLN A 291 -1.07 -22.44 -0.25
N TYR A 292 -0.16 -23.26 -0.76
CA TYR A 292 1.23 -22.90 -0.99
C TYR A 292 1.39 -21.85 -2.10
N THR A 293 0.63 -21.99 -3.18
CA THR A 293 0.75 -21.13 -4.37
C THR A 293 0.09 -19.76 -4.18
N LYS A 294 -0.97 -19.67 -3.40
CA LYS A 294 -1.77 -18.46 -3.18
C LYS A 294 -0.96 -17.27 -2.66
N PRO A 295 -0.15 -17.38 -1.58
CA PRO A 295 0.61 -16.26 -1.04
C PRO A 295 1.64 -15.68 -2.02
N PHE A 296 2.21 -16.48 -2.93
CA PHE A 296 3.17 -15.98 -3.92
C PHE A 296 2.54 -14.97 -4.88
N ASN A 297 1.27 -15.16 -5.24
CA ASN A 297 0.54 -14.21 -6.08
C ASN A 297 0.22 -12.91 -5.32
N GLU A 298 -0.05 -13.00 -4.03
CA GLU A 298 -0.42 -11.87 -3.16
C GLU A 298 0.79 -11.04 -2.72
N ILE A 299 1.92 -11.68 -2.40
CA ILE A 299 3.14 -11.02 -1.89
C ILE A 299 3.64 -9.92 -2.83
N SER A 300 3.55 -10.12 -4.15
CA SER A 300 4.00 -9.10 -5.11
C SER A 300 3.20 -7.80 -4.97
N GLY A 301 1.88 -7.87 -4.80
CA GLY A 301 1.01 -6.72 -4.54
C GLY A 301 1.35 -6.04 -3.21
N VAL A 302 1.46 -6.84 -2.15
CA VAL A 302 1.80 -6.35 -0.80
C VAL A 302 3.15 -5.63 -0.77
N VAL A 303 4.17 -6.16 -1.46
CA VAL A 303 5.49 -5.49 -1.54
C VAL A 303 5.39 -4.14 -2.24
N THR A 304 4.57 -4.03 -3.29
CA THR A 304 4.33 -2.76 -3.97
C THR A 304 3.63 -1.76 -3.05
N GLU A 305 2.58 -2.18 -2.35
CA GLU A 305 1.86 -1.32 -1.40
C GLU A 305 2.74 -0.88 -0.22
N LEU A 306 3.57 -1.77 0.31
CA LEU A 306 4.57 -1.40 1.33
C LEU A 306 5.58 -0.38 0.81
N GLN A 307 5.98 -0.48 -0.46
CA GLN A 307 6.88 0.52 -1.07
C GLN A 307 6.20 1.88 -1.22
N ASN A 308 4.93 1.91 -1.64
CA ASN A 308 4.12 3.11 -1.73
C ASN A 308 3.93 3.74 -0.35
N ALA A 309 3.54 2.94 0.65
CA ALA A 309 3.39 3.37 2.03
C ALA A 309 4.68 3.99 2.60
N LEU A 310 5.84 3.37 2.34
CA LEU A 310 7.13 3.92 2.77
C LEU A 310 7.50 5.22 2.04
N ALA A 311 7.10 5.38 0.79
CA ALA A 311 7.31 6.63 0.06
C ALA A 311 6.42 7.75 0.62
N CYS A 312 5.14 7.45 0.91
CA CYS A 312 4.22 8.38 1.57
C CYS A 312 4.71 8.75 2.97
N ALA A 313 5.11 7.77 3.78
CA ALA A 313 5.69 8.02 5.10
C ALA A 313 6.95 8.91 5.03
N ALA A 314 7.78 8.77 3.98
CA ALA A 314 8.95 9.62 3.81
C ALA A 314 8.56 11.09 3.65
N ARG A 315 7.55 11.40 2.81
CA ARG A 315 7.06 12.78 2.62
C ARG A 315 6.45 13.37 3.88
N VAL A 316 5.73 12.54 4.66
CA VAL A 316 5.18 12.97 5.96
C VAL A 316 6.30 13.24 6.95
N PHE A 317 7.35 12.40 6.99
CA PHE A 317 8.51 12.65 7.86
C PHE A 317 9.33 13.87 7.45
N GLU A 318 9.44 14.17 6.16
CA GLU A 318 10.04 15.42 5.69
C GLU A 318 9.33 16.63 6.29
N LEU A 319 7.99 16.63 6.30
CA LEU A 319 7.19 17.68 6.92
C LEU A 319 7.36 17.74 8.46
N ILE A 320 7.33 16.60 9.14
CA ILE A 320 7.45 16.53 10.62
C ILE A 320 8.84 16.97 11.10
N GLU A 321 9.88 16.71 10.32
CA GLU A 321 11.28 16.97 10.66
C GLU A 321 11.77 18.30 10.14
N GLU A 322 10.93 19.09 9.46
CA GLU A 322 11.26 20.43 9.00
C GLU A 322 11.61 21.33 10.19
N GLU A 323 12.53 22.26 10.00
CA GLU A 323 12.96 23.15 11.07
C GLU A 323 11.83 24.12 11.46
N PRO A 324 11.50 24.24 12.76
CA PRO A 324 10.50 25.18 13.21
C PRO A 324 10.99 26.62 13.07
N GLU A 325 10.06 27.57 13.12
CA GLU A 325 10.41 28.99 13.24
C GLU A 325 11.26 29.22 14.49
N THR A 326 12.17 30.18 14.39
CA THR A 326 13.03 30.56 15.52
C THR A 326 12.14 31.06 16.69
N PRO A 327 12.19 30.44 17.86
CA PRO A 327 11.36 30.85 18.98
C PRO A 327 11.69 32.27 19.43
N ASP A 328 10.69 32.97 19.93
CA ASP A 328 10.86 34.29 20.53
C ASP A 328 11.88 34.26 21.69
N CYS A 329 12.59 35.38 21.89
CA CYS A 329 13.48 35.49 23.02
C CYS A 329 12.72 35.29 24.34
N PRO A 330 13.29 34.56 25.33
CA PRO A 330 12.66 34.34 26.61
C PRO A 330 12.27 35.63 27.35
N ASP A 331 13.00 36.71 27.08
CA ASP A 331 12.83 38.06 27.67
C ASP A 331 12.09 39.02 26.73
N ALA A 332 11.35 38.52 25.74
CA ALA A 332 10.60 39.36 24.83
C ALA A 332 9.62 40.26 25.58
N ALA A 333 9.75 41.56 25.42
CA ALA A 333 8.88 42.53 26.08
C ALA A 333 7.47 42.49 25.47
N VAL A 334 6.44 42.49 26.32
CA VAL A 334 5.05 42.66 25.87
C VAL A 334 4.88 44.13 25.45
N LEU A 335 4.77 44.35 24.13
CA LEU A 335 4.51 45.66 23.55
C LEU A 335 3.07 46.08 23.87
N GLN A 336 2.96 47.31 24.40
CA GLN A 336 1.67 48.04 24.40
C GLN A 336 1.70 49.02 23.23
N PRO A 337 1.15 48.66 22.05
CA PRO A 337 1.26 49.49 20.85
C PRO A 337 0.40 50.77 21.01
N ASP A 338 0.99 51.91 20.85
CA ASP A 338 0.31 53.20 20.76
C ASP A 338 -0.20 53.52 19.34
N GLY A 339 0.10 52.59 18.39
CA GLY A 339 -0.26 52.70 16.97
C GLY A 339 0.73 53.52 16.13
N SER A 340 1.89 53.90 16.71
CA SER A 340 2.99 54.50 15.94
C SER A 340 3.91 53.40 15.37
N VAL A 341 4.41 53.59 14.15
CA VAL A 341 5.37 52.73 13.49
C VAL A 341 6.56 53.55 12.96
N SER A 342 7.76 53.18 13.37
CA SER A 342 9.00 53.82 12.91
C SER A 342 9.95 52.77 12.36
N LEU A 343 10.36 52.94 11.11
CA LEU A 343 11.37 52.14 10.43
C LEU A 343 12.57 53.07 10.16
N SER A 344 13.78 52.66 10.57
CA SER A 344 14.99 53.43 10.33
C SER A 344 16.03 52.52 9.71
N ASP A 345 16.51 52.88 8.51
CA ASP A 345 17.53 52.17 7.76
C ASP A 345 17.30 50.67 7.60
N VAL A 346 16.02 50.30 7.35
CA VAL A 346 15.61 48.90 7.24
C VAL A 346 15.95 48.36 5.86
N SER A 347 16.72 47.27 5.82
CA SER A 347 17.03 46.54 4.61
C SER A 347 16.51 45.12 4.75
N PHE A 348 15.84 44.61 3.72
CA PHE A 348 15.25 43.29 3.70
C PHE A 348 15.39 42.61 2.33
N SER A 349 15.66 41.31 2.33
CA SER A 349 15.64 40.45 1.15
C SER A 349 15.21 39.03 1.51
N TYR A 350 14.37 38.43 0.64
CA TYR A 350 14.01 37.01 0.76
C TYR A 350 15.16 36.05 0.41
N ARG A 351 16.11 36.54 -0.41
CA ARG A 351 17.30 35.81 -0.86
C ARG A 351 18.52 36.71 -0.75
N PRO A 352 19.67 36.18 -0.31
CA PRO A 352 20.90 36.96 -0.18
C PRO A 352 21.40 37.58 -1.50
N ASP A 353 21.06 36.95 -2.63
CA ASP A 353 21.46 37.34 -3.99
C ASP A 353 20.51 38.37 -4.63
N ARG A 354 19.33 38.64 -4.05
CA ARG A 354 18.35 39.58 -4.61
C ARG A 354 17.89 40.56 -3.54
N LYS A 355 18.44 41.78 -3.57
CA LYS A 355 18.01 42.87 -2.69
C LYS A 355 16.59 43.30 -3.07
N LEU A 356 15.70 43.47 -2.09
CA LEU A 356 14.34 43.90 -2.27
C LEU A 356 14.06 45.26 -1.69
N ILE A 357 14.45 45.49 -0.44
CA ILE A 357 14.33 46.75 0.27
C ILE A 357 15.74 47.15 0.77
N GLU A 358 16.16 48.38 0.51
CA GLU A 358 17.46 48.92 0.99
C GLU A 358 17.21 50.25 1.67
N GLN A 359 17.78 50.41 2.86
CA GLN A 359 17.82 51.67 3.61
C GLN A 359 16.45 52.38 3.72
N PHE A 360 15.41 51.60 3.94
CA PHE A 360 14.05 52.10 3.98
C PHE A 360 13.76 52.81 5.30
N ASN A 361 13.27 54.04 5.19
CA ASN A 361 12.90 54.87 6.33
C ASN A 361 11.44 55.29 6.24
N LEU A 362 10.65 55.02 7.30
CA LEU A 362 9.23 55.35 7.37
C LEU A 362 8.88 55.72 8.80
N SER A 363 8.07 56.79 8.97
CA SER A 363 7.48 57.16 10.25
C SER A 363 6.00 57.35 10.09
N VAL A 364 5.19 56.60 10.81
CA VAL A 364 3.73 56.64 10.78
C VAL A 364 3.21 57.00 12.17
N LYS A 365 2.33 58.00 12.26
CA LYS A 365 1.73 58.43 13.52
C LYS A 365 0.45 57.60 13.82
N PRO A 366 0.04 57.49 15.09
CA PRO A 366 -1.22 56.82 15.46
C PRO A 366 -2.40 57.37 14.64
N GLY A 367 -3.19 56.45 14.06
CA GLY A 367 -4.37 56.79 13.23
C GLY A 367 -4.06 57.26 11.81
N GLN A 368 -2.80 57.40 11.43
CA GLN A 368 -2.40 57.75 10.06
C GLN A 368 -2.61 56.57 9.10
N ARG A 369 -3.17 56.82 7.92
CA ARG A 369 -3.29 55.85 6.84
C ARG A 369 -2.12 56.01 5.85
N VAL A 370 -1.47 54.89 5.56
CA VAL A 370 -0.37 54.82 4.61
C VAL A 370 -0.72 53.82 3.52
N ALA A 371 -0.58 54.17 2.26
CA ALA A 371 -0.72 53.27 1.14
C ALA A 371 0.67 52.96 0.58
N ILE A 372 0.97 51.66 0.46
CA ILE A 372 2.18 51.17 -0.21
C ILE A 372 1.75 50.78 -1.64
N VAL A 373 2.38 51.43 -2.62
CA VAL A 373 2.05 51.22 -4.03
C VAL A 373 3.30 50.86 -4.83
N GLY A 374 3.13 50.00 -5.83
CA GLY A 374 4.20 49.59 -6.69
C GLY A 374 3.69 48.80 -7.91
N PRO A 375 4.52 48.56 -8.91
CA PRO A 375 4.16 47.67 -10.02
C PRO A 375 3.86 46.26 -9.55
N THR A 376 3.06 45.51 -10.32
CA THR A 376 2.71 44.10 -10.01
C THR A 376 3.97 43.28 -9.81
N GLY A 377 4.09 42.61 -8.69
CA GLY A 377 5.24 41.78 -8.33
C GLY A 377 6.42 42.53 -7.70
N CYS A 378 6.21 43.74 -7.21
CA CYS A 378 7.28 44.49 -6.50
C CYS A 378 7.50 44.08 -5.04
N GLY A 379 6.75 43.14 -4.52
CA GLY A 379 6.84 42.61 -3.14
C GLY A 379 5.52 42.63 -2.41
#